data_e4903af6daa06fb98bffeae79783a19a
#
_entry.id   e4903af6daa06fb98bffeae79783a19a
#
_cell.length_a   1.000
_cell.length_b   1.000
_cell.length_c   1.000
_cell.angle_alpha   90.00
_cell.angle_beta   90.00
_cell.angle_gamma   90.00
#
_symmetry.space_group_name_H-M   'P 1'
#
loop_
_entity.id
_entity.type
_entity.pdbx_description
1 polymer ?
#
loop_
_entity_poly.entity_id
_entity_poly.type
_entity_poly.pdbx_seq_one_letter_code
_entity_poly.pdbx_strand_id
1 'polypeptide(L)'
;MPQHTPVRIRLHSRHDGENVVQELPAEAIFRGSSLYVRYEDPQEGPQSGKTRTTVKIGKDELKLIRHGDIQSEQTFKLGSKLPGFYRSPYMNFMMSTDTGQLDIRLDGLSGIVEWTYDLYVYEEFSGHFEISLSIQEEQGS
;
A
#
# COMPACT_ATOMS: atom_id res chain seq x y z
N MET A 1 25.07 -7.53 -4.24
CA MET A 1 23.98 -7.53 -3.24
C MET A 1 22.95 -6.48 -3.62
N PRO A 2 21.68 -6.84 -3.63
CA PRO A 2 20.65 -5.83 -3.87
C PRO A 2 20.66 -4.83 -2.73
N GLN A 3 20.57 -3.56 -3.09
CA GLN A 3 20.60 -2.48 -2.13
C GLN A 3 19.26 -1.75 -2.15
N HIS A 4 18.86 -1.30 -0.95
CA HIS A 4 17.69 -0.43 -0.83
C HIS A 4 18.04 0.95 -1.36
N THR A 5 17.26 1.44 -2.29
CA THR A 5 17.48 2.74 -2.91
C THR A 5 16.48 3.74 -2.35
N PRO A 6 16.95 4.93 -1.92
CA PRO A 6 16.04 5.97 -1.48
C PRO A 6 15.15 6.45 -2.62
N VAL A 7 13.85 6.56 -2.33
CA VAL A 7 12.87 7.09 -3.27
C VAL A 7 11.96 8.05 -2.53
N ARG A 8 11.24 8.87 -3.28
CA ARG A 8 10.15 9.66 -2.73
C ARG A 8 8.85 9.10 -3.27
N ILE A 9 7.87 8.98 -2.40
CA ILE A 9 6.55 8.51 -2.80
C ILE A 9 5.53 9.60 -2.55
N ARG A 10 4.53 9.64 -3.42
CA ARG A 10 3.35 10.47 -3.24
C ARG A 10 2.15 9.53 -3.25
N LEU A 11 1.46 9.50 -2.14
CA LEU A 11 0.31 8.63 -1.96
C LEU A 11 -0.94 9.51 -1.93
N HIS A 12 -1.85 9.28 -2.87
CA HIS A 12 -3.11 9.99 -2.96
C HIS A 12 -4.24 8.99 -2.75
N SER A 13 -5.05 9.23 -1.72
CA SER A 13 -6.19 8.38 -1.38
C SER A 13 -7.48 9.18 -1.51
N ARG A 14 -8.49 8.59 -2.10
CA ARG A 14 -9.82 9.16 -2.20
C ARG A 14 -10.83 8.17 -1.62
N HIS A 15 -11.63 8.66 -0.69
CA HIS A 15 -12.65 7.87 -0.02
C HIS A 15 -13.77 8.79 0.47
N ASP A 16 -15.00 8.49 0.08
CA ASP A 16 -16.20 9.25 0.51
C ASP A 16 -16.05 10.76 0.31
N GLY A 17 -15.50 11.16 -0.83
CA GLY A 17 -15.32 12.58 -1.16
C GLY A 17 -14.14 13.23 -0.47
N GLU A 18 -13.45 12.53 0.41
CA GLU A 18 -12.24 13.03 1.04
C GLU A 18 -11.01 12.67 0.22
N ASN A 19 -10.08 13.61 0.13
CA ASN A 19 -8.81 13.43 -0.55
C ASN A 19 -7.68 13.61 0.45
N VAL A 20 -6.79 12.63 0.53
CA VAL A 20 -5.60 12.72 1.37
C VAL A 20 -4.38 12.53 0.49
N VAL A 21 -3.45 13.49 0.53
CA VAL A 21 -2.19 13.41 -0.20
C VAL A 21 -1.05 13.44 0.80
N GLN A 22 -0.15 12.48 0.69
CA GLN A 22 1.02 12.39 1.54
C GLN A 22 2.25 12.24 0.66
N GLU A 23 3.31 12.96 1.00
CA GLU A 23 4.61 12.81 0.35
C GLU A 23 5.59 12.33 1.41
N LEU A 24 6.24 11.21 1.15
CA LEU A 24 7.05 10.54 2.14
C LEU A 24 8.35 10.04 1.53
N PRO A 25 9.44 10.03 2.31
CA PRO A 25 10.61 9.28 1.91
C PRO A 25 10.35 7.79 2.07
N ALA A 26 10.94 6.99 1.21
CA ALA A 26 10.79 5.54 1.23
C ALA A 26 12.06 4.89 0.71
N GLU A 27 12.11 3.58 0.83
CA GLU A 27 13.19 2.78 0.27
C GLU A 27 12.58 1.77 -0.70
N ALA A 28 13.24 1.54 -1.82
CA ALA A 28 12.78 0.60 -2.82
C ALA A 28 13.85 -0.44 -3.15
N ILE A 29 13.42 -1.66 -3.42
CA ILE A 29 14.32 -2.74 -3.81
C ILE A 29 13.57 -3.73 -4.70
N PHE A 30 14.24 -4.19 -5.76
CA PHE A 30 13.73 -5.30 -6.55
C PHE A 30 14.16 -6.62 -5.94
N ARG A 31 13.22 -7.56 -5.84
CA ARG A 31 13.48 -8.95 -5.49
C ARG A 31 12.73 -9.82 -6.48
N GLY A 32 13.49 -10.55 -7.32
CA GLY A 32 12.87 -11.27 -8.41
C GLY A 32 12.20 -10.30 -9.37
N SER A 33 10.93 -10.52 -9.67
CA SER A 33 10.16 -9.67 -10.57
C SER A 33 9.29 -8.64 -9.83
N SER A 34 9.43 -8.53 -8.51
CA SER A 34 8.61 -7.64 -7.71
C SER A 34 9.42 -6.46 -7.18
N LEU A 35 8.78 -5.29 -7.14
CA LEU A 35 9.34 -4.11 -6.52
C LEU A 35 8.75 -3.96 -5.12
N TYR A 36 9.61 -3.84 -4.12
CA TYR A 36 9.19 -3.62 -2.74
C TYR A 36 9.48 -2.18 -2.37
N VAL A 37 8.47 -1.45 -1.92
CA VAL A 37 8.59 -0.07 -1.45
C VAL A 37 8.21 -0.06 0.03
N ARG A 38 9.10 0.47 0.86
CA ARG A 38 8.94 0.44 2.31
C ARG A 38 9.03 1.84 2.89
N TYR A 39 8.09 2.19 3.75
CA TYR A 39 8.10 3.47 4.42
C TYR A 39 7.48 3.37 5.82
N GLU A 40 7.79 4.35 6.68
CA GLU A 40 7.15 4.45 7.98
C GLU A 40 5.86 5.25 7.84
N ASP A 41 4.79 4.75 8.46
CA ASP A 41 3.54 5.49 8.51
C ASP A 41 3.76 6.82 9.24
N PRO A 42 3.26 7.93 8.69
CA PRO A 42 3.41 9.23 9.35
C PRO A 42 2.55 9.37 10.59
N GLN A 43 1.54 8.51 10.76
CA GLN A 43 0.67 8.54 11.93
C GLN A 43 1.15 7.51 12.94
N GLU A 44 1.12 7.91 14.22
CA GLU A 44 1.40 6.97 15.29
C GLU A 44 0.23 6.00 15.45
N GLY A 45 0.54 4.76 15.82
CA GLY A 45 -0.48 3.78 16.09
C GLY A 45 -1.21 4.03 17.41
N PRO A 46 -2.18 3.16 17.76
CA PRO A 46 -3.03 3.35 18.93
C PRO A 46 -2.30 3.47 20.26
N GLN A 47 -1.10 2.94 20.36
CA GLN A 47 -0.28 3.03 21.57
C GLN A 47 0.97 3.88 21.36
N SER A 48 0.88 4.85 20.46
CA SER A 48 2.01 5.71 20.08
C SER A 48 3.18 4.91 19.51
N GLY A 49 2.93 3.70 19.04
CA GLY A 49 3.93 2.88 18.39
C GLY A 49 4.06 3.21 16.91
N LYS A 50 5.15 2.78 16.33
CA LYS A 50 5.40 3.01 14.91
C LYS A 50 4.93 1.82 14.09
N THR A 51 4.45 2.12 12.89
CA THR A 51 4.02 1.11 11.92
C THR A 51 4.79 1.32 10.62
N ARG A 52 5.30 0.23 10.08
CA ARG A 52 6.00 0.25 8.81
C ARG A 52 5.13 -0.40 7.74
N THR A 53 5.04 0.26 6.60
CA THR A 53 4.27 -0.24 5.47
C THR A 53 5.21 -0.72 4.37
N THR A 54 4.95 -1.90 3.84
CA THR A 54 5.63 -2.45 2.67
C THR A 54 4.60 -2.64 1.57
N VAL A 55 4.88 -2.05 0.40
CA VAL A 55 4.07 -2.24 -0.79
C VAL A 55 4.84 -3.16 -1.72
N LYS A 56 4.30 -4.34 -1.98
CA LYS A 56 4.89 -5.28 -2.92
C LYS A 56 4.16 -5.13 -4.25
N ILE A 57 4.87 -4.67 -5.26
CA ILE A 57 4.31 -4.44 -6.59
C ILE A 57 4.80 -5.54 -7.52
N GLY A 58 3.89 -6.43 -7.89
CA GLY A 58 4.15 -7.49 -8.84
C GLY A 58 3.76 -7.09 -10.24
N LYS A 59 3.66 -8.06 -11.12
CA LYS A 59 3.30 -7.83 -12.51
C LYS A 59 1.81 -7.50 -12.65
N ASP A 60 0.96 -8.20 -11.92
CA ASP A 60 -0.49 -8.05 -11.97
C ASP A 60 -1.14 -8.10 -10.59
N GLU A 61 -0.35 -7.93 -9.55
CA GLU A 61 -0.82 -8.02 -8.17
C GLU A 61 -0.07 -7.03 -7.31
N LEU A 62 -0.79 -6.45 -6.36
CA LEU A 62 -0.27 -5.50 -5.41
C LEU A 62 -0.60 -5.97 -4.02
N LYS A 63 0.36 -5.92 -3.10
CA LYS A 63 0.13 -6.32 -1.72
C LYS A 63 0.61 -5.22 -0.78
N LEU A 64 -0.25 -4.84 0.16
CA LEU A 64 0.06 -3.90 1.21
C LEU A 64 0.20 -4.64 2.53
N ILE A 65 1.37 -4.49 3.16
CA ILE A 65 1.66 -5.17 4.41
C ILE A 65 2.10 -4.14 5.45
N ARG A 66 1.45 -4.13 6.61
CA ARG A 66 1.83 -3.29 7.73
C ARG A 66 2.37 -4.12 8.86
N HIS A 67 3.45 -3.66 9.46
CA HIS A 67 4.07 -4.28 10.63
C HIS A 67 4.35 -3.21 11.68
N GLY A 68 4.07 -3.55 12.92
CA GLY A 68 4.31 -2.67 14.06
C GLY A 68 3.13 -2.67 14.98
N ASP A 69 2.76 -1.49 15.46
CA ASP A 69 1.63 -1.32 16.35
C ASP A 69 0.32 -1.78 15.68
N ILE A 70 0.23 -1.58 14.38
CA ILE A 70 -0.83 -2.13 13.55
C ILE A 70 -0.22 -3.20 12.65
N GLN A 71 -0.92 -4.33 12.54
CA GLN A 71 -0.58 -5.37 11.58
C GLN A 71 -1.75 -5.55 10.62
N SER A 72 -1.48 -5.50 9.33
CA SER A 72 -2.52 -5.71 8.35
C SER A 72 -1.93 -6.22 7.05
N GLU A 73 -2.78 -6.85 6.26
CA GLU A 73 -2.40 -7.35 4.95
C GLU A 73 -3.58 -7.22 4.02
N GLN A 74 -3.37 -6.60 2.86
CA GLN A 74 -4.37 -6.47 1.81
C GLN A 74 -3.73 -6.84 0.49
N THR A 75 -4.43 -7.61 -0.31
CA THR A 75 -3.97 -8.03 -1.63
C THR A 75 -4.95 -7.55 -2.67
N PHE A 76 -4.42 -6.94 -3.74
CA PHE A 76 -5.21 -6.36 -4.82
C PHE A 76 -4.85 -7.05 -6.13
N LYS A 77 -5.84 -7.65 -6.76
CA LYS A 77 -5.71 -8.27 -8.07
C LYS A 77 -6.96 -7.99 -8.87
N LEU A 78 -6.79 -7.46 -10.06
CA LEU A 78 -7.91 -7.03 -10.90
C LEU A 78 -8.96 -8.13 -11.08
N GLY A 79 -10.21 -7.80 -10.79
CA GLY A 79 -11.31 -8.72 -10.95
C GLY A 79 -11.44 -9.78 -9.86
N SER A 80 -10.65 -9.66 -8.78
CA SER A 80 -10.66 -10.65 -7.70
C SER A 80 -11.01 -10.01 -6.38
N LYS A 81 -11.75 -10.75 -5.56
CA LYS A 81 -12.03 -10.40 -4.18
C LYS A 81 -11.16 -11.28 -3.29
N LEU A 82 -10.17 -10.68 -2.63
CA LEU A 82 -9.16 -11.44 -1.91
C LEU A 82 -9.19 -11.11 -0.41
N PRO A 83 -8.94 -12.12 0.43
CA PRO A 83 -8.99 -11.93 1.88
C PRO A 83 -7.76 -11.23 2.41
N GLY A 84 -7.94 -10.55 3.53
CA GLY A 84 -6.89 -9.93 4.30
C GLY A 84 -7.28 -9.84 5.75
N PHE A 85 -6.50 -9.09 6.52
CA PHE A 85 -6.80 -8.92 7.93
C PHE A 85 -6.28 -7.58 8.44
N TYR A 86 -6.85 -7.15 9.56
CA TYR A 86 -6.41 -6.00 10.32
C TYR A 86 -6.30 -6.41 11.79
N ARG A 87 -5.19 -6.06 12.41
CA ARG A 87 -4.95 -6.38 13.82
C ARG A 87 -4.27 -5.20 14.50
N SER A 88 -4.83 -4.78 15.61
CA SER A 88 -4.24 -3.77 16.48
C SER A 88 -4.44 -4.22 17.93
N PRO A 89 -3.90 -3.50 18.91
CA PRO A 89 -4.14 -3.86 20.32
C PRO A 89 -5.61 -3.84 20.72
N TYR A 90 -6.46 -3.10 19.99
CA TYR A 90 -7.86 -2.93 20.35
C TYR A 90 -8.83 -3.64 19.41
N MET A 91 -8.39 -4.00 18.23
CA MET A 91 -9.28 -4.53 17.20
C MET A 91 -8.60 -5.62 16.40
N ASN A 92 -9.38 -6.60 16.00
CA ASN A 92 -8.92 -7.69 15.15
C ASN A 92 -10.08 -8.11 14.27
N PHE A 93 -9.94 -7.94 12.95
CA PHE A 93 -11.02 -8.34 12.05
C PHE A 93 -10.48 -8.81 10.70
N MET A 94 -11.31 -9.63 10.05
CA MET A 94 -11.05 -10.08 8.67
C MET A 94 -11.66 -9.10 7.70
N MET A 95 -10.98 -8.91 6.58
CA MET A 95 -11.49 -8.05 5.51
C MET A 95 -11.21 -8.69 4.16
N SER A 96 -11.85 -8.14 3.13
CA SER A 96 -11.59 -8.54 1.75
C SER A 96 -11.54 -7.29 0.88
N THR A 97 -10.74 -7.35 -0.17
CA THR A 97 -10.65 -6.27 -1.15
C THR A 97 -11.05 -6.80 -2.52
N ASP A 98 -12.05 -6.16 -3.11
CA ASP A 98 -12.52 -6.48 -4.45
C ASP A 98 -12.01 -5.38 -5.39
N THR A 99 -11.02 -5.71 -6.20
CA THR A 99 -10.28 -4.73 -6.99
C THR A 99 -10.93 -4.56 -8.36
N GLY A 100 -11.40 -3.34 -8.62
CA GLY A 100 -12.05 -3.02 -9.88
C GLY A 100 -11.12 -2.44 -10.93
N GLN A 101 -10.03 -1.81 -10.50
CA GLN A 101 -9.01 -1.27 -11.40
C GLN A 101 -7.65 -1.49 -10.79
N LEU A 102 -6.67 -1.81 -11.63
CA LEU A 102 -5.27 -1.94 -11.21
C LEU A 102 -4.40 -1.64 -12.42
N ASP A 103 -3.67 -0.53 -12.35
CA ASP A 103 -2.80 -0.07 -13.43
C ASP A 103 -1.41 0.13 -12.85
N ILE A 104 -0.46 -0.65 -13.33
CA ILE A 104 0.93 -0.63 -12.85
C ILE A 104 1.82 -0.19 -14.01
N ARG A 105 2.42 0.98 -13.88
CA ARG A 105 3.33 1.56 -14.89
C ARG A 105 4.65 1.91 -14.23
N LEU A 106 5.59 0.99 -14.27
CA LEU A 106 6.90 1.18 -13.67
C LEU A 106 7.98 1.28 -14.74
N ASP A 107 8.94 2.14 -14.47
CA ASP A 107 10.17 2.29 -15.26
C ASP A 107 11.34 2.28 -14.25
N GLY A 108 11.98 1.12 -14.10
CA GLY A 108 12.97 0.95 -13.04
C GLY A 108 12.35 1.12 -11.68
N LEU A 109 12.92 2.01 -10.87
CA LEU A 109 12.42 2.30 -9.51
C LEU A 109 11.42 3.46 -9.49
N SER A 110 11.07 3.98 -10.65
CA SER A 110 10.12 5.09 -10.74
C SER A 110 8.86 4.64 -11.46
N GLY A 111 7.77 5.31 -11.17
CA GLY A 111 6.52 5.00 -11.85
C GLY A 111 5.30 5.36 -11.05
N ILE A 112 4.16 4.88 -11.52
CA ILE A 112 2.89 5.13 -10.87
C ILE A 112 2.07 3.85 -10.85
N VAL A 113 1.40 3.62 -9.72
CA VAL A 113 0.46 2.53 -9.55
C VAL A 113 -0.86 3.13 -9.12
N GLU A 114 -1.92 2.82 -9.85
CA GLU A 114 -3.26 3.31 -9.54
C GLU A 114 -4.20 2.12 -9.42
N TRP A 115 -5.01 2.11 -8.36
CA TRP A 115 -5.99 1.04 -8.19
C TRP A 115 -7.21 1.54 -7.45
N THR A 116 -8.32 0.85 -7.70
CA THR A 116 -9.57 1.07 -6.98
C THR A 116 -10.07 -0.24 -6.43
N TYR A 117 -10.69 -0.17 -5.27
CA TYR A 117 -11.24 -1.38 -4.67
C TYR A 117 -12.39 -1.08 -3.75
N ASP A 118 -13.24 -2.09 -3.59
CA ASP A 118 -14.28 -2.10 -2.57
C ASP A 118 -13.78 -2.89 -1.37
N LEU A 119 -13.96 -2.33 -0.19
CA LEU A 119 -13.56 -2.96 1.07
C LEU A 119 -14.76 -3.61 1.71
N TYR A 120 -14.59 -4.87 2.12
CA TYR A 120 -15.58 -5.63 2.86
C TYR A 120 -14.99 -6.01 4.21
N VAL A 121 -15.76 -5.80 5.28
CA VAL A 121 -15.38 -6.20 6.63
C VAL A 121 -16.40 -7.23 7.08
N TYR A 122 -15.94 -8.46 7.38
CA TYR A 122 -16.81 -9.59 7.68
C TYR A 122 -17.93 -9.75 6.64
N GLU A 123 -17.57 -9.72 5.36
CA GLU A 123 -18.48 -9.90 4.23
C GLU A 123 -19.46 -8.73 4.01
N GLU A 124 -19.39 -7.67 4.80
CA GLU A 124 -20.23 -6.49 4.62
C GLU A 124 -19.47 -5.38 3.91
N PHE A 125 -20.10 -4.75 2.91
CA PHE A 125 -19.52 -3.62 2.19
C PHE A 125 -19.23 -2.48 3.16
N SER A 126 -17.98 -2.01 3.15
CA SER A 126 -17.53 -0.97 4.07
C SER A 126 -17.18 0.34 3.36
N GLY A 127 -16.77 0.29 2.10
CA GLY A 127 -16.45 1.51 1.37
C GLY A 127 -15.71 1.26 0.07
N HIS A 128 -15.64 2.30 -0.74
CA HIS A 128 -14.93 2.30 -2.01
C HIS A 128 -13.71 3.22 -1.90
N PHE A 129 -12.57 2.77 -2.37
CA PHE A 129 -11.32 3.49 -2.28
C PHE A 129 -10.65 3.61 -3.64
N GLU A 130 -10.06 4.76 -3.90
CA GLU A 130 -9.25 5.02 -5.08
C GLU A 130 -7.88 5.47 -4.61
N ILE A 131 -6.83 4.77 -5.03
CA ILE A 131 -5.47 5.03 -4.54
C ILE A 131 -4.53 5.25 -5.72
N SER A 132 -3.65 6.23 -5.59
CA SER A 132 -2.58 6.47 -6.53
C SER A 132 -1.27 6.55 -5.76
N LEU A 133 -0.28 5.76 -6.18
CA LEU A 133 1.05 5.76 -5.59
C LEU A 133 2.05 6.13 -6.68
N SER A 134 2.69 7.28 -6.54
CA SER A 134 3.78 7.70 -7.42
C SER A 134 5.09 7.45 -6.72
N ILE A 135 6.05 6.90 -7.45
CA ILE A 135 7.38 6.59 -6.94
C ILE A 135 8.39 7.32 -7.79
N GLN A 136 9.28 8.08 -7.16
CA GLN A 136 10.33 8.79 -7.85
C GLN A 136 11.66 8.50 -7.16
N GLU A 137 12.62 8.04 -7.93
CA GLU A 137 13.96 7.80 -7.42
C GLU A 137 14.60 9.13 -7.03
N GLU A 138 15.15 9.19 -5.81
CA GLU A 138 15.87 10.38 -5.38
C GLU A 138 17.17 10.48 -6.13
N GLN A 139 17.38 11.65 -6.72
CA GLN A 139 18.64 11.93 -7.38
C GLN A 139 19.63 12.39 -6.34
N GLY A 140 20.71 11.63 -6.19
CA GLY A 140 21.81 12.05 -5.36
C GLY A 140 22.45 13.30 -5.95
N SER A 141 22.65 14.27 -5.11
CA SER A 141 23.33 15.50 -5.50
C SER A 141 24.82 15.36 -5.25
#